data_24f63d3f2cdcb17b3e29ae01b025c87b
#
_entry.id   24f63d3f2cdcb17b3e29ae01b025c87b
#
_cell.length_a   1.000
_cell.length_b   1.000
_cell.length_c   1.000
_cell.angle_alpha   90.00
_cell.angle_beta   90.00
_cell.angle_gamma   90.00
#
_symmetry.space_group_name_H-M   'P 1'
#
loop_
_entity.id
_entity.type
_entity.pdbx_description
1 polymer ?
#
loop_
_entity_poly.entity_id
_entity_poly.type
_entity_poly.pdbx_seq_one_letter_code
_entity_poly.pdbx_strand_id
1 'polypeptide(L)'
;MLDHGLAAVWGVDRGDDALGTIEWATVAGDVVAVVTLLVFARLGNHIRPTTFLAAGLVILGLSTAGSLIPGSATLLAWVMLVSALGAGLTMVASMLIVLHSTPRRGRGLSLGFWVAMYPLAMLAGEVLDINSPQNWRPITYGILAATVVVLIVVLTQPHREFVGTFDTFDLVGALLWLVGVSALAWLLIDESSPVRAVILGIIALVAFGALFAQTRRRGSAALIAAEVLTRPVVLAALLAITVLTFLVRFADFDHAAMWWAIDRELAPSDTPPIALFAAGLVLAPVAGFLIDAGKRTLVAVLGVVLLVAGVAATVVELQSAHTENGLLLGLLLSGAGISTLAVYLFYAVFHGVSPVQLTVVGGLAVTASALGAVLGEFVRQRAQVDLLTGYGLAHPSVFADIVGLIVVLIALLAGALLIVERRRSGSADRESADA
;
A
#
# COMPACT_ATOMS: atom_id res chain seq x y z
N MET A 1 -10.32 12.50 3.71
CA MET A 1 -11.61 12.49 4.46
C MET A 1 -11.43 12.47 5.97
N LEU A 2 -10.62 11.57 6.54
CA LEU A 2 -10.26 11.60 7.97
C LEU A 2 -9.77 13.00 8.40
N ASP A 3 -9.04 13.70 7.56
CA ASP A 3 -8.43 15.00 7.82
C ASP A 3 -9.45 16.11 8.01
N HIS A 4 -10.49 16.17 7.19
CA HIS A 4 -11.56 17.16 7.33
C HIS A 4 -12.49 16.85 8.51
N GLY A 5 -12.75 15.58 8.78
CA GLY A 5 -13.50 15.14 9.94
C GLY A 5 -12.77 15.45 11.24
N LEU A 6 -11.48 15.14 11.33
CA LEU A 6 -10.64 15.42 12.50
C LEU A 6 -10.47 16.93 12.72
N ALA A 7 -10.27 17.73 11.67
CA ALA A 7 -10.19 19.19 11.79
C ALA A 7 -11.47 19.80 12.35
N ALA A 8 -12.64 19.35 11.88
CA ALA A 8 -13.93 19.79 12.39
C ALA A 8 -14.15 19.39 13.85
N VAL A 9 -13.71 18.19 14.23
CA VAL A 9 -13.83 17.63 15.60
C VAL A 9 -12.88 18.32 16.58
N TRP A 10 -11.70 18.73 16.13
CA TRP A 10 -10.72 19.43 16.98
C TRP A 10 -11.02 20.91 17.14
N GLY A 11 -12.08 21.43 16.46
CA GLY A 11 -12.41 22.84 16.51
C GLY A 11 -11.33 23.73 15.91
N VAL A 12 -10.53 23.16 15.00
CA VAL A 12 -9.54 23.93 14.24
C VAL A 12 -10.34 24.87 13.35
N ASP A 13 -10.19 26.18 13.58
CA ASP A 13 -10.81 27.18 12.72
C ASP A 13 -10.42 26.90 11.28
N ARG A 14 -11.41 26.88 10.40
CA ARG A 14 -11.24 26.60 8.96
C ARG A 14 -10.50 27.74 8.24
N GLY A 15 -9.51 28.35 8.88
CA GLY A 15 -8.61 29.29 8.20
C GLY A 15 -7.74 28.52 7.20
N ASP A 16 -7.48 29.12 6.04
CA ASP A 16 -6.68 28.53 4.95
C ASP A 16 -5.34 27.96 5.44
N ASP A 17 -4.70 28.59 6.44
CA ASP A 17 -3.44 28.14 7.03
C ASP A 17 -3.54 26.80 7.79
N ALA A 18 -4.68 26.51 8.42
CA ALA A 18 -4.87 25.30 9.19
C ALA A 18 -5.12 24.08 8.30
N LEU A 19 -5.91 24.24 7.25
CA LEU A 19 -6.16 23.22 6.23
C LEU A 19 -4.87 22.87 5.49
N GLY A 20 -4.12 23.87 5.06
CA GLY A 20 -2.81 23.68 4.45
C GLY A 20 -1.84 22.93 5.35
N THR A 21 -1.83 23.18 6.67
CA THR A 21 -0.99 22.44 7.63
C THR A 21 -1.37 20.97 7.70
N ILE A 22 -2.66 20.62 7.66
CA ILE A 22 -3.14 19.24 7.72
C ILE A 22 -2.82 18.50 6.42
N GLU A 23 -3.05 19.11 5.27
CA GLU A 23 -2.69 18.54 3.97
C GLU A 23 -1.19 18.23 3.88
N TRP A 24 -0.36 19.18 4.32
CA TRP A 24 1.09 18.98 4.43
C TRP A 24 1.47 17.83 5.35
N ALA A 25 0.80 17.70 6.48
CA ALA A 25 1.06 16.63 7.44
C ALA A 25 0.70 15.25 6.86
N THR A 26 -0.39 15.16 6.11
CA THR A 26 -0.79 13.93 5.42
C THR A 26 0.28 13.50 4.44
N VAL A 27 0.69 14.39 3.56
CA VAL A 27 1.73 14.13 2.57
C VAL A 27 3.08 13.79 3.22
N ALA A 28 3.49 14.57 4.22
CA ALA A 28 4.73 14.29 4.95
C ALA A 28 4.65 12.94 5.69
N GLY A 29 3.47 12.58 6.21
CA GLY A 29 3.21 11.27 6.80
C GLY A 29 3.41 10.13 5.82
N ASP A 30 2.87 10.25 4.63
CA ASP A 30 3.03 9.27 3.56
C ASP A 30 4.49 9.11 3.15
N VAL A 31 5.23 10.21 3.00
CA VAL A 31 6.68 10.19 2.73
C VAL A 31 7.43 9.49 3.86
N VAL A 32 7.13 9.83 5.12
CA VAL A 32 7.73 9.18 6.30
C VAL A 32 7.44 7.68 6.27
N ALA A 33 6.21 7.26 5.98
CA ALA A 33 5.86 5.86 5.87
C ALA A 33 6.72 5.14 4.79
N VAL A 34 6.76 5.66 3.56
CA VAL A 34 7.54 5.05 2.46
C VAL A 34 9.03 4.96 2.77
N VAL A 35 9.60 6.02 3.37
CA VAL A 35 11.02 6.05 3.71
C VAL A 35 11.34 5.05 4.81
N THR A 36 10.54 5.03 5.85
CA THR A 36 10.76 4.18 7.02
C THR A 36 10.57 2.70 6.70
N LEU A 37 9.64 2.34 5.82
CA LEU A 37 9.40 0.95 5.40
C LEU A 37 10.67 0.26 4.89
N LEU A 38 11.40 0.90 3.98
CA LEU A 38 12.62 0.31 3.41
C LEU A 38 13.78 0.28 4.42
N VAL A 39 13.95 1.36 5.19
CA VAL A 39 14.97 1.46 6.23
C VAL A 39 14.73 0.41 7.32
N PHE A 40 13.49 0.28 7.79
CA PHE A 40 13.14 -0.70 8.82
C PHE A 40 13.19 -2.13 8.33
N ALA A 41 12.87 -2.37 7.05
CA ALA A 41 13.08 -3.68 6.45
C ALA A 41 14.55 -4.10 6.53
N ARG A 42 15.48 -3.19 6.26
CA ARG A 42 16.90 -3.48 6.36
C ARG A 42 17.36 -3.67 7.81
N LEU A 43 16.87 -2.84 8.73
CA LEU A 43 17.10 -2.99 10.16
C LEU A 43 16.50 -4.29 10.72
N GLY A 44 15.45 -4.81 10.10
CA GLY A 44 14.85 -6.10 10.46
C GLY A 44 15.79 -7.31 10.32
N ASN A 45 16.94 -7.17 9.63
CA ASN A 45 18.00 -8.17 9.63
C ASN A 45 18.84 -8.14 10.93
N HIS A 46 18.77 -7.06 11.70
CA HIS A 46 19.58 -6.85 12.92
C HIS A 46 18.74 -6.91 14.19
N ILE A 47 17.45 -6.62 14.10
CA ILE A 47 16.54 -6.51 15.23
C ILE A 47 15.39 -7.51 15.06
N ARG A 48 14.96 -8.14 16.13
CA ARG A 48 13.86 -9.12 16.10
C ARG A 48 12.57 -8.47 15.59
N PRO A 49 11.84 -9.11 14.66
CA PRO A 49 10.57 -8.57 14.13
C PRO A 49 9.54 -8.29 15.22
N THR A 50 9.50 -9.10 16.28
CA THR A 50 8.62 -8.87 17.44
C THR A 50 8.96 -7.59 18.22
N THR A 51 10.24 -7.24 18.32
CA THR A 51 10.69 -5.98 18.95
C THR A 51 10.26 -4.78 18.09
N PHE A 52 10.38 -4.89 16.75
CA PHE A 52 9.89 -3.87 15.84
C PHE A 52 8.37 -3.71 15.93
N LEU A 53 7.65 -4.83 16.00
CA LEU A 53 6.19 -4.80 16.13
C LEU A 53 5.78 -4.12 17.44
N ALA A 54 6.44 -4.47 18.55
CA ALA A 54 6.19 -3.83 19.85
C ALA A 54 6.48 -2.32 19.80
N ALA A 55 7.61 -1.90 19.21
CA ALA A 55 7.95 -0.49 19.06
C ALA A 55 6.92 0.25 18.18
N GLY A 56 6.53 -0.33 17.05
CA GLY A 56 5.49 0.22 16.18
C GLY A 56 4.15 0.38 16.87
N LEU A 57 3.71 -0.62 17.63
CA LEU A 57 2.47 -0.58 18.41
C LEU A 57 2.52 0.48 19.52
N VAL A 58 3.66 0.64 20.20
CA VAL A 58 3.83 1.71 21.21
C VAL A 58 3.70 3.08 20.54
N ILE A 59 4.38 3.32 19.43
CA ILE A 59 4.32 4.57 18.69
C ILE A 59 2.90 4.84 18.19
N LEU A 60 2.22 3.84 17.60
CA LEU A 60 0.82 3.95 17.19
C LEU A 60 -0.11 4.23 18.37
N GLY A 61 0.08 3.55 19.50
CA GLY A 61 -0.70 3.79 20.70
C GLY A 61 -0.53 5.20 21.25
N LEU A 62 0.71 5.72 21.27
CA LEU A 62 0.99 7.09 21.71
C LEU A 62 0.39 8.12 20.74
N SER A 63 0.49 7.92 19.44
CA SER A 63 -0.14 8.82 18.45
C SER A 63 -1.66 8.78 18.52
N THR A 64 -2.26 7.58 18.65
CA THR A 64 -3.70 7.42 18.85
C THR A 64 -4.18 8.09 20.15
N ALA A 65 -3.43 7.95 21.25
CA ALA A 65 -3.73 8.67 22.48
C ALA A 65 -3.57 10.20 22.31
N GLY A 66 -2.56 10.64 21.56
CA GLY A 66 -2.34 12.04 21.21
C GLY A 66 -3.50 12.65 20.42
N SER A 67 -4.14 11.89 19.54
CA SER A 67 -5.30 12.36 18.77
C SER A 67 -6.53 12.64 19.66
N LEU A 68 -6.60 12.09 20.87
CA LEU A 68 -7.69 12.36 21.82
C LEU A 68 -7.53 13.70 22.54
N ILE A 69 -6.36 14.32 22.49
CA ILE A 69 -6.06 15.59 23.17
C ILE A 69 -6.45 16.74 22.23
N PRO A 70 -7.46 17.56 22.57
CA PRO A 70 -7.79 18.74 21.78
C PRO A 70 -6.58 19.67 21.65
N GLY A 71 -6.31 20.16 20.45
CA GLY A 71 -5.12 20.97 20.24
C GLY A 71 -5.15 21.76 18.93
N SER A 72 -3.99 22.27 18.55
CA SER A 72 -3.80 23.01 17.30
C SER A 72 -3.61 22.09 16.09
N ALA A 73 -3.80 22.63 14.88
CA ALA A 73 -3.48 21.94 13.63
C ALA A 73 -2.02 21.40 13.60
N THR A 74 -1.09 22.16 14.20
CA THR A 74 0.31 21.75 14.34
C THR A 74 0.46 20.50 15.20
N LEU A 75 -0.27 20.37 16.32
CA LEU A 75 -0.25 19.17 17.15
C LEU A 75 -0.80 17.97 16.39
N LEU A 76 -1.90 18.15 15.67
CA LEU A 76 -2.49 17.12 14.80
C LEU A 76 -1.48 16.67 13.73
N ALA A 77 -0.78 17.60 13.09
CA ALA A 77 0.27 17.30 12.13
C ALA A 77 1.37 16.42 12.72
N TRP A 78 1.85 16.72 13.92
CA TRP A 78 2.82 15.86 14.61
C TRP A 78 2.27 14.48 14.94
N VAL A 79 1.01 14.40 15.40
CA VAL A 79 0.34 13.12 15.67
C VAL A 79 0.28 12.26 14.39
N MET A 80 -0.04 12.85 13.24
CA MET A 80 -0.09 12.16 11.95
C MET A 80 1.30 11.64 11.53
N LEU A 81 2.35 12.45 11.65
CA LEU A 81 3.72 12.04 11.34
C LEU A 81 4.21 10.88 12.23
N VAL A 82 3.93 10.96 13.53
CA VAL A 82 4.27 9.89 14.49
C VAL A 82 3.46 8.63 14.19
N SER A 83 2.19 8.77 13.83
CA SER A 83 1.34 7.66 13.42
C SER A 83 1.90 6.94 12.18
N ALA A 84 2.31 7.71 11.17
CA ALA A 84 2.90 7.17 9.94
C ALA A 84 4.18 6.36 10.21
N LEU A 85 5.04 6.84 11.11
CA LEU A 85 6.23 6.11 11.57
C LEU A 85 5.85 4.78 12.26
N GLY A 86 4.88 4.82 13.17
CA GLY A 86 4.39 3.64 13.89
C GLY A 86 3.74 2.63 12.94
N ALA A 87 2.95 3.10 11.98
CA ALA A 87 2.32 2.28 10.94
C ALA A 87 3.37 1.59 10.06
N GLY A 88 4.38 2.33 9.60
CA GLY A 88 5.48 1.76 8.82
C GLY A 88 6.22 0.64 9.54
N LEU A 89 6.58 0.85 10.82
CA LEU A 89 7.19 -0.17 11.67
C LEU A 89 6.30 -1.41 11.81
N THR A 90 5.04 -1.21 12.13
CA THR A 90 4.07 -2.30 12.34
C THR A 90 3.85 -3.10 11.06
N MET A 91 3.76 -2.43 9.91
CA MET A 91 3.52 -3.06 8.62
C MET A 91 4.72 -3.93 8.19
N VAL A 92 5.95 -3.43 8.30
CA VAL A 92 7.16 -4.22 8.02
C VAL A 92 7.27 -5.38 8.99
N ALA A 93 7.13 -5.13 10.30
CA ALA A 93 7.26 -6.16 11.31
C ALA A 93 6.24 -7.29 11.13
N SER A 94 4.98 -6.97 10.86
CA SER A 94 3.93 -7.97 10.61
C SER A 94 4.24 -8.82 9.38
N MET A 95 4.69 -8.22 8.28
CA MET A 95 5.12 -8.96 7.10
C MET A 95 6.30 -9.89 7.41
N LEU A 96 7.32 -9.41 8.14
CA LEU A 96 8.46 -10.21 8.52
C LEU A 96 8.07 -11.39 9.43
N ILE A 97 7.17 -11.17 10.36
CA ILE A 97 6.63 -12.25 11.21
C ILE A 97 5.93 -13.30 10.35
N VAL A 98 5.06 -12.88 9.42
CA VAL A 98 4.39 -13.81 8.50
C VAL A 98 5.41 -14.63 7.70
N LEU A 99 6.43 -14.00 7.14
CA LEU A 99 7.42 -14.66 6.30
C LEU A 99 8.32 -15.64 7.07
N HIS A 100 8.70 -15.32 8.31
CA HIS A 100 9.62 -16.13 9.11
C HIS A 100 8.90 -17.19 9.94
N SER A 101 7.67 -16.95 10.38
CA SER A 101 6.92 -17.91 11.20
C SER A 101 6.18 -18.96 10.37
N THR A 102 5.96 -18.72 9.09
CA THR A 102 5.17 -19.61 8.24
C THR A 102 6.05 -20.52 7.38
N PRO A 103 5.82 -21.85 7.42
CA PRO A 103 6.51 -22.79 6.55
C PRO A 103 6.16 -22.51 5.07
N ARG A 104 7.03 -22.93 4.15
CA ARG A 104 6.86 -22.66 2.70
C ARG A 104 5.48 -23.08 2.16
N ARG A 105 4.91 -24.19 2.67
CA ARG A 105 3.61 -24.72 2.24
C ARG A 105 2.39 -23.93 2.74
N GLY A 106 2.53 -23.08 3.74
CA GLY A 106 1.45 -22.27 4.30
C GLY A 106 1.59 -20.79 4.00
N ARG A 107 2.59 -20.37 3.23
CA ARG A 107 2.86 -18.95 2.95
C ARG A 107 1.77 -18.28 2.15
N GLY A 108 1.17 -18.98 1.20
CA GLY A 108 0.07 -18.45 0.41
C GLY A 108 -1.07 -18.01 1.29
N LEU A 109 -1.55 -18.91 2.15
CA LEU A 109 -2.64 -18.64 3.07
C LEU A 109 -2.31 -17.50 4.05
N SER A 110 -1.10 -17.51 4.62
CA SER A 110 -0.68 -16.46 5.55
C SER A 110 -0.57 -15.08 4.88
N LEU A 111 -0.09 -15.01 3.64
CA LEU A 111 -0.10 -13.81 2.83
C LEU A 111 -1.53 -13.38 2.48
N GLY A 112 -2.42 -14.34 2.20
CA GLY A 112 -3.83 -14.08 1.98
C GLY A 112 -4.48 -13.39 3.19
N PHE A 113 -4.24 -13.89 4.40
CA PHE A 113 -4.70 -13.23 5.62
C PHE A 113 -4.05 -11.86 5.83
N TRP A 114 -2.76 -11.71 5.56
CA TRP A 114 -2.07 -10.43 5.69
C TRP A 114 -2.64 -9.38 4.74
N VAL A 115 -2.88 -9.74 3.47
CA VAL A 115 -3.53 -8.86 2.49
C VAL A 115 -4.96 -8.52 2.89
N ALA A 116 -5.70 -9.47 3.49
CA ALA A 116 -7.06 -9.28 3.95
C ALA A 116 -7.19 -8.24 5.08
N MET A 117 -6.10 -7.92 5.80
CA MET A 117 -6.13 -6.92 6.87
C MET A 117 -6.48 -5.51 6.36
N TYR A 118 -6.06 -5.15 5.14
CA TYR A 118 -6.41 -3.86 4.56
C TYR A 118 -7.93 -3.72 4.30
N PRO A 119 -8.58 -4.61 3.51
CA PRO A 119 -10.02 -4.53 3.33
C PRO A 119 -10.81 -4.73 4.64
N LEU A 120 -10.29 -5.48 5.60
CA LEU A 120 -10.91 -5.58 6.92
C LEU A 120 -10.93 -4.24 7.65
N ALA A 121 -9.81 -3.51 7.64
CA ALA A 121 -9.71 -2.21 8.28
C ALA A 121 -10.63 -1.17 7.61
N MET A 122 -10.67 -1.16 6.28
CA MET A 122 -11.55 -0.27 5.52
C MET A 122 -13.02 -0.59 5.77
N LEU A 123 -13.40 -1.86 5.70
CA LEU A 123 -14.76 -2.31 6.02
C LEU A 123 -15.19 -1.96 7.45
N ALA A 124 -14.28 -2.12 8.41
CA ALA A 124 -14.56 -1.72 9.78
C ALA A 124 -14.76 -0.19 9.90
N GLY A 125 -13.98 0.60 9.15
CA GLY A 125 -14.13 2.05 9.08
C GLY A 125 -15.50 2.47 8.56
N GLU A 126 -15.94 1.86 7.46
CA GLU A 126 -17.27 2.14 6.87
C GLU A 126 -18.41 1.71 7.80
N VAL A 127 -18.37 0.46 8.29
CA VAL A 127 -19.45 -0.08 9.15
C VAL A 127 -19.55 0.67 10.48
N LEU A 128 -18.43 1.12 11.05
CA LEU A 128 -18.42 1.86 12.31
C LEU A 128 -18.68 3.36 12.11
N ASP A 129 -18.80 3.82 10.88
CA ASP A 129 -18.96 5.24 10.55
C ASP A 129 -17.93 6.11 11.31
N ILE A 130 -16.64 5.76 11.14
CA ILE A 130 -15.52 6.39 11.87
C ILE A 130 -15.41 7.88 11.55
N ASN A 131 -15.94 8.31 10.41
CA ASN A 131 -15.93 9.69 9.96
C ASN A 131 -17.02 10.53 10.64
N SER A 132 -17.96 9.91 11.35
CA SER A 132 -18.98 10.62 12.11
C SER A 132 -18.37 11.34 13.32
N PRO A 133 -18.64 12.63 13.50
CA PRO A 133 -18.17 13.38 14.68
C PRO A 133 -18.61 12.79 16.02
N GLN A 134 -19.65 11.95 16.01
CA GLN A 134 -20.19 11.31 17.20
C GLN A 134 -19.44 10.02 17.57
N ASN A 135 -18.91 9.31 16.58
CA ASN A 135 -18.35 7.97 16.74
C ASN A 135 -16.82 7.94 16.87
N TRP A 136 -16.10 8.98 16.44
CA TRP A 136 -14.65 8.95 16.38
C TRP A 136 -13.98 8.66 17.72
N ARG A 137 -14.44 9.28 18.84
CA ARG A 137 -13.84 9.05 20.17
C ARG A 137 -14.01 7.63 20.68
N PRO A 138 -15.23 7.05 20.71
CA PRO A 138 -15.41 5.64 21.09
C PRO A 138 -14.57 4.69 20.25
N ILE A 139 -14.47 4.95 18.94
CA ILE A 139 -13.69 4.11 18.03
C ILE A 139 -12.19 4.27 18.32
N THR A 140 -11.70 5.49 18.54
CA THR A 140 -10.30 5.74 18.90
C THR A 140 -9.93 5.04 20.21
N TYR A 141 -10.80 5.05 21.22
CA TYR A 141 -10.60 4.24 22.44
C TYR A 141 -10.56 2.75 22.16
N GLY A 142 -11.42 2.26 21.26
CA GLY A 142 -11.42 0.86 20.83
C GLY A 142 -10.11 0.48 20.14
N ILE A 143 -9.61 1.31 19.22
CA ILE A 143 -8.32 1.12 18.55
C ILE A 143 -7.17 1.11 19.56
N LEU A 144 -7.17 2.05 20.51
CA LEU A 144 -6.16 2.11 21.55
C LEU A 144 -6.17 0.86 22.42
N ALA A 145 -7.35 0.40 22.86
CA ALA A 145 -7.51 -0.83 23.63
C ALA A 145 -7.02 -2.05 22.83
N ALA A 146 -7.39 -2.17 21.56
CA ALA A 146 -6.92 -3.24 20.69
C ALA A 146 -5.39 -3.20 20.51
N THR A 147 -4.80 -2.03 20.33
CA THR A 147 -3.34 -1.84 20.26
C THR A 147 -2.64 -2.32 21.51
N VAL A 148 -3.17 -1.99 22.69
CA VAL A 148 -2.63 -2.44 24.00
C VAL A 148 -2.74 -3.96 24.12
N VAL A 149 -3.88 -4.55 23.78
CA VAL A 149 -4.07 -6.02 23.81
C VAL A 149 -3.07 -6.72 22.90
N VAL A 150 -2.91 -6.25 21.65
CA VAL A 150 -1.95 -6.83 20.70
C VAL A 150 -0.52 -6.66 21.23
N LEU A 151 -0.18 -5.52 21.81
CA LEU A 151 1.13 -5.27 22.42
C LEU A 151 1.41 -6.26 23.55
N ILE A 152 0.46 -6.49 24.45
CA ILE A 152 0.59 -7.48 25.53
C ILE A 152 0.81 -8.88 24.93
N VAL A 153 0.02 -9.27 23.94
CA VAL A 153 0.19 -10.58 23.26
C VAL A 153 1.59 -10.70 22.65
N VAL A 154 2.09 -9.65 21.98
CA VAL A 154 3.43 -9.66 21.38
C VAL A 154 4.53 -9.79 22.43
N LEU A 155 4.40 -9.08 23.56
CA LEU A 155 5.39 -9.11 24.65
C LEU A 155 5.38 -10.44 25.42
N THR A 156 4.27 -11.16 25.44
CA THR A 156 4.14 -12.46 26.13
C THR A 156 4.53 -13.65 25.26
N GLN A 157 4.74 -13.45 23.94
CA GLN A 157 5.16 -14.54 23.06
C GLN A 157 6.59 -15.04 23.40
N PRO A 158 6.81 -16.36 23.44
CA PRO A 158 8.14 -16.91 23.67
C PRO A 158 9.09 -16.45 22.56
N HIS A 159 10.25 -15.98 22.99
CA HIS A 159 11.27 -15.45 22.10
C HIS A 159 11.88 -16.61 21.28
N ARG A 160 11.52 -16.72 20.00
CA ARG A 160 12.21 -17.63 19.08
C ARG A 160 13.62 -17.08 18.80
N GLU A 161 14.58 -17.96 18.66
CA GLU A 161 15.94 -17.58 18.28
C GLU A 161 15.89 -16.86 16.93
N PHE A 162 16.42 -15.64 16.91
CA PHE A 162 16.56 -14.83 15.71
C PHE A 162 18.03 -14.81 15.31
N VAL A 163 18.34 -15.39 14.16
CA VAL A 163 19.68 -15.36 13.59
C VAL A 163 19.79 -14.13 12.72
N GLY A 164 20.18 -13.01 13.30
CA GLY A 164 20.46 -11.77 12.58
C GLY A 164 21.79 -11.87 11.81
N THR A 165 21.89 -11.16 10.70
CA THR A 165 23.17 -10.93 10.01
C THR A 165 23.79 -9.64 10.54
N PHE A 166 25.06 -9.66 10.90
CA PHE A 166 25.80 -8.49 11.45
C PHE A 166 26.47 -7.66 10.34
N ASP A 167 25.84 -7.56 9.18
CA ASP A 167 26.32 -6.67 8.12
C ASP A 167 26.20 -5.21 8.54
N THR A 168 27.14 -4.37 8.10
CA THR A 168 27.07 -2.92 8.38
C THR A 168 25.86 -2.29 7.70
N PHE A 169 25.09 -1.53 8.47
CA PHE A 169 23.93 -0.80 7.94
C PHE A 169 24.35 0.24 6.89
N ASP A 170 23.63 0.31 5.77
CA ASP A 170 23.90 1.26 4.68
C ASP A 170 23.23 2.61 4.95
N LEU A 171 23.85 3.39 5.84
CA LEU A 171 23.36 4.74 6.18
C LEU A 171 23.33 5.67 4.96
N VAL A 172 24.34 5.56 4.07
CA VAL A 172 24.40 6.40 2.85
C VAL A 172 23.24 6.06 1.92
N GLY A 173 22.97 4.78 1.70
CA GLY A 173 21.82 4.34 0.91
C GLY A 173 20.48 4.80 1.53
N ALA A 174 20.36 4.75 2.86
CA ALA A 174 19.16 5.23 3.56
C ALA A 174 18.95 6.75 3.40
N LEU A 175 20.01 7.54 3.48
CA LEU A 175 19.94 8.99 3.26
C LEU A 175 19.62 9.33 1.80
N LEU A 176 20.20 8.62 0.84
CA LEU A 176 19.88 8.81 -0.58
C LEU A 176 18.43 8.45 -0.90
N TRP A 177 17.92 7.37 -0.29
CA TRP A 177 16.51 7.00 -0.38
C TRP A 177 15.60 8.08 0.19
N LEU A 178 15.90 8.56 1.41
CA LEU A 178 15.15 9.65 2.04
C LEU A 178 15.11 10.89 1.15
N VAL A 179 16.26 11.35 0.65
CA VAL A 179 16.35 12.54 -0.21
C VAL A 179 15.59 12.33 -1.52
N GLY A 180 15.74 11.16 -2.16
CA GLY A 180 15.10 10.85 -3.43
C GLY A 180 13.56 10.81 -3.30
N VAL A 181 13.04 10.12 -2.29
CA VAL A 181 11.59 10.02 -2.06
C VAL A 181 11.00 11.36 -1.64
N SER A 182 11.68 12.11 -0.75
CA SER A 182 11.21 13.44 -0.33
C SER A 182 11.19 14.43 -1.50
N ALA A 183 12.22 14.42 -2.35
CA ALA A 183 12.28 15.29 -3.53
C ALA A 183 11.19 14.92 -4.55
N LEU A 184 10.93 13.63 -4.75
CA LEU A 184 9.87 13.14 -5.64
C LEU A 184 8.48 13.52 -5.12
N ALA A 185 8.23 13.35 -3.82
CA ALA A 185 6.97 13.73 -3.20
C ALA A 185 6.73 15.24 -3.32
N TRP A 186 7.76 16.04 -3.00
CA TRP A 186 7.68 17.49 -3.14
C TRP A 186 7.42 17.92 -4.58
N LEU A 187 8.08 17.28 -5.55
CA LEU A 187 7.85 17.54 -6.98
C LEU A 187 6.39 17.33 -7.39
N LEU A 188 5.71 16.36 -6.80
CA LEU A 188 4.32 16.03 -7.13
C LEU A 188 3.31 16.98 -6.48
N ILE A 189 3.70 17.67 -5.39
CA ILE A 189 2.81 18.54 -4.60
C ILE A 189 3.00 20.02 -4.96
N ASP A 190 4.26 20.45 -5.20
CA ASP A 190 4.57 21.87 -5.40
C ASP A 190 4.20 22.34 -6.82
N GLU A 191 3.12 23.08 -6.92
CA GLU A 191 2.66 23.70 -8.17
C GLU A 191 3.25 25.11 -8.40
N SER A 192 4.00 25.65 -7.43
CA SER A 192 4.29 27.08 -7.37
C SER A 192 5.31 27.58 -8.40
N SER A 193 6.18 26.70 -8.94
CA SER A 193 7.23 27.15 -9.86
C SER A 193 7.81 26.04 -10.73
N PRO A 194 7.81 26.18 -12.08
CA PRO A 194 8.44 25.22 -12.97
C PRO A 194 9.95 25.05 -12.70
N VAL A 195 10.62 26.10 -12.20
CA VAL A 195 12.04 26.04 -11.85
C VAL A 195 12.27 25.11 -10.66
N ARG A 196 11.41 25.20 -9.62
CA ARG A 196 11.48 24.28 -8.46
C ARG A 196 11.22 22.85 -8.88
N ALA A 197 10.23 22.61 -9.74
CA ALA A 197 9.95 21.28 -10.27
C ALA A 197 11.17 20.66 -10.98
N VAL A 198 11.87 21.44 -11.80
CA VAL A 198 13.10 20.96 -12.46
C VAL A 198 14.19 20.67 -11.43
N ILE A 199 14.40 21.54 -10.43
CA ILE A 199 15.40 21.32 -9.38
C ILE A 199 15.09 20.05 -8.58
N LEU A 200 13.85 19.86 -8.14
CA LEU A 200 13.42 18.68 -7.38
C LEU A 200 13.54 17.41 -8.22
N GLY A 201 13.19 17.47 -9.50
CA GLY A 201 13.38 16.36 -10.43
C GLY A 201 14.85 15.97 -10.59
N ILE A 202 15.75 16.95 -10.69
CA ILE A 202 17.20 16.71 -10.73
C ILE A 202 17.69 16.09 -9.41
N ILE A 203 17.26 16.62 -8.26
CA ILE A 203 17.63 16.08 -6.94
C ILE A 203 17.17 14.62 -6.83
N ALA A 204 15.93 14.31 -7.17
CA ALA A 204 15.41 12.95 -7.15
C ALA A 204 16.22 12.02 -8.07
N LEU A 205 16.47 12.45 -9.31
CA LEU A 205 17.25 11.68 -10.30
C LEU A 205 18.66 11.39 -9.81
N VAL A 206 19.34 12.41 -9.28
CA VAL A 206 20.71 12.27 -8.74
C VAL A 206 20.72 11.37 -7.52
N ALA A 207 19.77 11.52 -6.59
CA ALA A 207 19.67 10.69 -5.40
C ALA A 207 19.42 9.21 -5.74
N PHE A 208 18.48 8.91 -6.64
CA PHE A 208 18.21 7.53 -7.08
C PHE A 208 19.36 6.96 -7.93
N GLY A 209 20.00 7.77 -8.76
CA GLY A 209 21.21 7.37 -9.51
C GLY A 209 22.37 7.04 -8.59
N ALA A 210 22.60 7.86 -7.56
CA ALA A 210 23.60 7.61 -6.53
C ALA A 210 23.27 6.38 -5.68
N LEU A 211 21.99 6.18 -5.32
CA LEU A 211 21.51 4.98 -4.62
C LEU A 211 21.78 3.72 -5.46
N PHE A 212 21.49 3.76 -6.75
CA PHE A 212 21.78 2.65 -7.66
C PHE A 212 23.30 2.36 -7.75
N ALA A 213 24.13 3.39 -7.84
CA ALA A 213 25.58 3.24 -7.82
C ALA A 213 26.07 2.67 -6.48
N GLN A 214 25.52 3.13 -5.36
CA GLN A 214 25.79 2.63 -4.01
C GLN A 214 25.39 1.14 -3.87
N THR A 215 24.23 0.76 -4.40
CA THR A 215 23.74 -0.62 -4.45
C THR A 215 24.74 -1.52 -5.20
N ARG A 216 25.26 -1.09 -6.33
CA ARG A 216 26.28 -1.85 -7.08
C ARG A 216 27.60 -1.98 -6.33
N ARG A 217 28.01 -0.91 -5.59
CA ARG A 217 29.27 -0.92 -4.84
C ARG A 217 29.22 -1.80 -3.60
N ARG A 218 28.10 -1.80 -2.87
CA ARG A 218 27.93 -2.56 -1.60
C ARG A 218 27.39 -3.97 -1.77
N GLY A 219 26.81 -4.30 -2.92
CA GLY A 219 26.29 -5.62 -3.20
C GLY A 219 25.15 -6.03 -2.23
N SER A 220 25.35 -7.10 -1.49
CA SER A 220 24.36 -7.62 -0.52
C SER A 220 24.20 -6.73 0.72
N ALA A 221 25.23 -5.94 1.08
CA ALA A 221 25.22 -5.02 2.22
C ALA A 221 24.53 -3.67 1.91
N ALA A 222 24.13 -3.41 0.67
CA ALA A 222 23.40 -2.22 0.28
C ALA A 222 21.99 -2.18 0.90
N LEU A 223 21.39 -0.99 1.00
CA LEU A 223 20.00 -0.81 1.43
C LEU A 223 19.04 -1.68 0.61
N ILE A 224 19.20 -1.65 -0.71
CA ILE A 224 18.55 -2.57 -1.66
C ILE A 224 19.64 -3.55 -2.11
N ALA A 225 19.52 -4.83 -1.77
CA ALA A 225 20.52 -5.81 -2.16
C ALA A 225 20.61 -5.93 -3.70
N ALA A 226 21.82 -5.82 -4.25
CA ALA A 226 22.04 -5.86 -5.70
C ALA A 226 21.49 -7.16 -6.35
N GLU A 227 21.54 -8.27 -5.62
CA GLU A 227 21.01 -9.56 -6.07
C GLU A 227 19.48 -9.54 -6.31
N VAL A 228 18.75 -8.70 -5.60
CA VAL A 228 17.29 -8.53 -5.79
C VAL A 228 17.02 -7.84 -7.12
N LEU A 229 17.83 -6.82 -7.46
CA LEU A 229 17.71 -6.06 -8.71
C LEU A 229 18.08 -6.89 -9.95
N THR A 230 18.83 -7.98 -9.80
CA THR A 230 19.17 -8.86 -10.92
C THR A 230 18.10 -9.92 -11.22
N ARG A 231 17.05 -10.02 -10.38
CA ARG A 231 15.97 -10.99 -10.53
C ARG A 231 14.76 -10.39 -11.25
N PRO A 232 14.56 -10.64 -12.56
CA PRO A 232 13.50 -9.98 -13.34
C PRO A 232 12.09 -10.30 -12.81
N VAL A 233 11.87 -11.51 -12.25
CA VAL A 233 10.58 -11.87 -11.63
C VAL A 233 10.27 -10.99 -10.42
N VAL A 234 11.26 -10.76 -9.54
CA VAL A 234 11.08 -9.92 -8.35
C VAL A 234 10.80 -8.49 -8.75
N LEU A 235 11.59 -7.94 -9.69
CA LEU A 235 11.39 -6.57 -10.19
C LEU A 235 10.01 -6.39 -10.84
N ALA A 236 9.61 -7.34 -11.70
CA ALA A 236 8.31 -7.27 -12.36
C ALA A 236 7.16 -7.38 -11.35
N ALA A 237 7.30 -8.22 -10.30
CA ALA A 237 6.30 -8.34 -9.26
C ALA A 237 6.24 -7.08 -8.38
N LEU A 238 7.38 -6.48 -8.02
CA LEU A 238 7.43 -5.21 -7.29
C LEU A 238 6.79 -4.08 -8.09
N LEU A 239 7.10 -3.98 -9.39
CA LEU A 239 6.48 -3.00 -10.28
C LEU A 239 4.97 -3.23 -10.38
N ALA A 240 4.52 -4.49 -10.53
CA ALA A 240 3.09 -4.81 -10.59
C ALA A 240 2.38 -4.49 -9.26
N ILE A 241 3.01 -4.69 -8.10
CA ILE A 241 2.48 -4.25 -6.79
C ILE A 241 2.33 -2.73 -6.77
N THR A 242 3.37 -1.98 -7.19
CA THR A 242 3.32 -0.52 -7.24
C THR A 242 2.19 -0.03 -8.13
N VAL A 243 2.05 -0.60 -9.34
CA VAL A 243 0.99 -0.20 -10.29
C VAL A 243 -0.40 -0.59 -9.78
N LEU A 244 -0.55 -1.75 -9.14
CA LEU A 244 -1.82 -2.18 -8.55
C LEU A 244 -2.26 -1.26 -7.41
N THR A 245 -1.36 -0.93 -6.49
CA THR A 245 -1.69 -0.03 -5.38
C THR A 245 -1.86 1.41 -5.82
N PHE A 246 -1.13 1.85 -6.87
CA PHE A 246 -1.40 3.11 -7.56
C PHE A 246 -2.83 3.14 -8.10
N LEU A 247 -3.25 2.09 -8.83
CA LEU A 247 -4.60 1.99 -9.37
C LEU A 247 -5.66 2.11 -8.27
N VAL A 248 -5.48 1.37 -7.16
CA VAL A 248 -6.44 1.36 -6.04
C VAL A 248 -6.63 2.78 -5.48
N ARG A 249 -5.55 3.52 -5.33
CA ARG A 249 -5.59 4.88 -4.76
C ARG A 249 -5.99 5.95 -5.78
N PHE A 250 -5.55 5.81 -7.04
CA PHE A 250 -5.91 6.73 -8.11
C PHE A 250 -7.39 6.61 -8.49
N ALA A 251 -7.89 5.38 -8.65
CA ALA A 251 -9.27 5.14 -9.05
C ALA A 251 -10.28 5.48 -7.95
N ASP A 252 -9.82 5.55 -6.69
CA ASP A 252 -10.63 5.95 -5.54
C ASP A 252 -12.00 5.24 -5.54
N PHE A 253 -11.95 3.92 -5.69
CA PHE A 253 -13.15 3.09 -5.87
C PHE A 253 -14.17 3.23 -4.74
N ASP A 254 -13.72 3.54 -3.54
CA ASP A 254 -14.54 3.82 -2.37
C ASP A 254 -15.36 5.12 -2.55
N HIS A 255 -14.83 6.12 -3.28
CA HIS A 255 -15.55 7.35 -3.59
C HIS A 255 -16.32 7.29 -4.92
N ALA A 256 -16.11 6.27 -5.75
CA ALA A 256 -16.83 6.13 -7.02
C ALA A 256 -18.36 6.15 -6.84
N ALA A 257 -18.84 5.54 -5.75
CA ALA A 257 -20.26 5.56 -5.39
C ALA A 257 -20.75 6.96 -4.99
N MET A 258 -19.93 7.72 -4.29
CA MET A 258 -20.26 9.09 -3.91
C MET A 258 -20.34 9.99 -5.14
N TRP A 259 -19.37 9.88 -6.07
CA TRP A 259 -19.40 10.64 -7.33
C TRP A 259 -20.62 10.28 -8.19
N TRP A 260 -20.93 8.97 -8.29
CA TRP A 260 -22.09 8.48 -9.01
C TRP A 260 -23.41 9.01 -8.42
N ALA A 261 -23.52 9.08 -7.09
CA ALA A 261 -24.70 9.60 -6.41
C ALA A 261 -24.84 11.12 -6.55
N ILE A 262 -23.74 11.87 -6.44
CA ILE A 262 -23.73 13.33 -6.59
C ILE A 262 -24.14 13.74 -8.00
N ASP A 263 -23.59 13.07 -9.04
CA ASP A 263 -23.90 13.36 -10.45
C ASP A 263 -25.40 13.17 -10.76
N ARG A 264 -26.09 12.35 -9.99
CA ARG A 264 -27.53 12.02 -10.16
C ARG A 264 -28.44 12.65 -9.12
N GLU A 265 -27.92 13.56 -8.30
CA GLU A 265 -28.68 14.20 -7.20
C GLU A 265 -29.30 13.17 -6.23
N LEU A 266 -28.66 12.00 -6.10
CA LEU A 266 -29.09 10.94 -5.18
C LEU A 266 -28.37 11.06 -3.84
N ALA A 267 -28.96 10.52 -2.79
CA ALA A 267 -28.27 10.39 -1.52
C ALA A 267 -27.11 9.38 -1.64
N PRO A 268 -25.89 9.72 -1.14
CA PRO A 268 -24.78 8.78 -1.13
C PRO A 268 -25.15 7.51 -0.36
N SER A 269 -24.70 6.35 -0.89
CA SER A 269 -24.90 5.04 -0.27
C SER A 269 -23.53 4.46 0.10
N ASP A 270 -23.39 3.90 1.31
CA ASP A 270 -22.17 3.23 1.78
C ASP A 270 -22.09 1.78 1.31
N THR A 271 -23.15 1.27 0.66
CA THR A 271 -23.24 -0.14 0.22
C THR A 271 -22.17 -0.52 -0.80
N PRO A 272 -21.86 0.31 -1.82
CA PRO A 272 -20.83 -0.01 -2.82
C PRO A 272 -19.40 -0.14 -2.25
N PRO A 273 -18.89 0.77 -1.40
CA PRO A 273 -17.61 0.58 -0.72
C PRO A 273 -17.57 -0.69 0.14
N ILE A 274 -18.65 -0.98 0.87
CA ILE A 274 -18.76 -2.21 1.66
C ILE A 274 -18.61 -3.45 0.77
N ALA A 275 -19.22 -3.48 -0.42
CA ALA A 275 -19.10 -4.59 -1.35
C ALA A 275 -17.66 -4.79 -1.85
N LEU A 276 -16.96 -3.71 -2.17
CA LEU A 276 -15.54 -3.72 -2.58
C LEU A 276 -14.68 -4.41 -1.51
N PHE A 277 -14.77 -3.95 -0.26
CA PHE A 277 -13.93 -4.43 0.82
C PHE A 277 -14.33 -5.83 1.31
N ALA A 278 -15.64 -6.15 1.35
CA ALA A 278 -16.12 -7.48 1.73
C ALA A 278 -15.63 -8.56 0.74
N ALA A 279 -15.68 -8.29 -0.56
CA ALA A 279 -15.15 -9.20 -1.57
C ALA A 279 -13.64 -9.41 -1.40
N GLY A 280 -12.89 -8.35 -1.16
CA GLY A 280 -11.45 -8.40 -0.91
C GLY A 280 -11.09 -9.21 0.33
N LEU A 281 -11.82 -9.00 1.42
CA LEU A 281 -11.64 -9.70 2.69
C LEU A 281 -11.80 -11.23 2.54
N VAL A 282 -12.78 -11.67 1.78
CA VAL A 282 -13.06 -13.10 1.56
C VAL A 282 -12.10 -13.71 0.56
N LEU A 283 -11.84 -13.03 -0.56
CA LEU A 283 -11.08 -13.62 -1.67
C LEU A 283 -9.57 -13.65 -1.44
N ALA A 284 -9.01 -12.78 -0.60
CA ALA A 284 -7.58 -12.82 -0.31
C ALA A 284 -7.14 -14.13 0.39
N PRO A 285 -7.76 -14.60 1.49
CA PRO A 285 -7.43 -15.91 2.07
C PRO A 285 -7.70 -17.09 1.12
N VAL A 286 -8.77 -17.03 0.33
CA VAL A 286 -9.09 -18.08 -0.67
C VAL A 286 -7.99 -18.15 -1.73
N ALA A 287 -7.53 -17.02 -2.24
CA ALA A 287 -6.41 -16.95 -3.19
C ALA A 287 -5.13 -17.55 -2.57
N GLY A 288 -4.84 -17.21 -1.32
CA GLY A 288 -3.70 -17.76 -0.60
C GLY A 288 -3.77 -19.28 -0.44
N PHE A 289 -4.92 -19.82 -0.09
CA PHE A 289 -5.17 -21.26 -0.02
C PHE A 289 -4.97 -21.95 -1.38
N LEU A 290 -5.48 -21.36 -2.46
CA LEU A 290 -5.30 -21.90 -3.82
C LEU A 290 -3.82 -21.90 -4.25
N ILE A 291 -3.04 -20.89 -3.85
CA ILE A 291 -1.59 -20.85 -4.09
C ILE A 291 -0.90 -22.00 -3.37
N ASP A 292 -1.22 -22.24 -2.09
CA ASP A 292 -0.65 -23.35 -1.31
C ASP A 292 -1.07 -24.71 -1.86
N ALA A 293 -2.26 -24.81 -2.50
CA ALA A 293 -2.71 -25.98 -3.26
C ALA A 293 -2.04 -26.12 -4.66
N GLY A 294 -1.04 -25.30 -4.98
CA GLY A 294 -0.29 -25.33 -6.24
C GLY A 294 -1.00 -24.67 -7.44
N LYS A 295 -2.15 -24.03 -7.23
CA LYS A 295 -2.98 -23.41 -8.30
C LYS A 295 -2.64 -21.93 -8.56
N ARG A 296 -1.36 -21.55 -8.43
CA ARG A 296 -0.90 -20.15 -8.54
C ARG A 296 -1.26 -19.48 -9.88
N THR A 297 -1.15 -20.23 -11.00
CA THR A 297 -1.55 -19.71 -12.33
C THR A 297 -3.04 -19.38 -12.40
N LEU A 298 -3.88 -20.23 -11.79
CA LEU A 298 -5.32 -19.98 -11.69
C LEU A 298 -5.60 -18.69 -10.91
N VAL A 299 -4.92 -18.50 -9.78
CA VAL A 299 -5.07 -17.30 -8.95
C VAL A 299 -4.67 -16.03 -9.72
N ALA A 300 -3.54 -16.06 -10.44
CA ALA A 300 -3.11 -14.92 -11.25
C ALA A 300 -4.12 -14.57 -12.35
N VAL A 301 -4.58 -15.58 -13.11
CA VAL A 301 -5.54 -15.38 -14.20
C VAL A 301 -6.89 -14.90 -13.65
N LEU A 302 -7.38 -15.53 -12.57
CA LEU A 302 -8.63 -15.14 -11.93
C LEU A 302 -8.57 -13.71 -11.41
N GLY A 303 -7.45 -13.33 -10.75
CA GLY A 303 -7.26 -11.97 -10.26
C GLY A 303 -7.31 -10.92 -11.37
N VAL A 304 -6.62 -11.16 -12.48
CA VAL A 304 -6.65 -10.27 -13.67
C VAL A 304 -8.06 -10.21 -14.29
N VAL A 305 -8.72 -11.35 -14.50
CA VAL A 305 -10.05 -11.39 -15.10
C VAL A 305 -11.08 -10.66 -14.25
N LEU A 306 -11.06 -10.90 -12.92
CA LEU A 306 -11.97 -10.21 -12.00
C LEU A 306 -11.70 -8.71 -11.95
N LEU A 307 -10.44 -8.28 -11.95
CA LEU A 307 -10.06 -6.87 -11.95
C LEU A 307 -10.54 -6.18 -13.24
N VAL A 308 -10.25 -6.78 -14.41
CA VAL A 308 -10.65 -6.23 -15.69
C VAL A 308 -12.18 -6.14 -15.83
N ALA A 309 -12.87 -7.22 -15.46
CA ALA A 309 -14.34 -7.26 -15.50
C ALA A 309 -14.96 -6.27 -14.52
N GLY A 310 -14.42 -6.17 -13.31
CA GLY A 310 -14.90 -5.26 -12.29
C GLY A 310 -14.71 -3.79 -12.69
N VAL A 311 -13.51 -3.42 -13.13
CA VAL A 311 -13.23 -2.06 -13.60
C VAL A 311 -14.08 -1.72 -14.83
N ALA A 312 -14.21 -2.62 -15.79
CA ALA A 312 -15.04 -2.39 -16.97
C ALA A 312 -16.52 -2.17 -16.58
N ALA A 313 -17.05 -2.99 -15.67
CA ALA A 313 -18.42 -2.82 -15.17
C ALA A 313 -18.58 -1.48 -14.43
N THR A 314 -17.64 -1.12 -13.54
CA THR A 314 -17.67 0.17 -12.82
C THR A 314 -17.66 1.35 -13.80
N VAL A 315 -16.77 1.32 -14.80
CA VAL A 315 -16.66 2.40 -15.82
C VAL A 315 -17.94 2.51 -16.65
N VAL A 316 -18.52 1.40 -17.07
CA VAL A 316 -19.78 1.39 -17.84
C VAL A 316 -20.92 2.00 -17.02
N GLU A 317 -21.02 1.67 -15.73
CA GLU A 317 -22.08 2.21 -14.88
C GLU A 317 -21.86 3.69 -14.53
N LEU A 318 -20.61 4.14 -14.40
CA LEU A 318 -20.32 5.57 -14.22
C LEU A 318 -20.67 6.40 -15.46
N GLN A 319 -20.55 5.83 -16.67
CA GLN A 319 -20.86 6.50 -17.92
C GLN A 319 -22.33 6.40 -18.33
N SER A 320 -22.99 5.31 -17.96
CA SER A 320 -24.37 5.01 -18.31
C SER A 320 -25.27 5.15 -17.08
N ALA A 321 -26.37 5.86 -17.20
CA ALA A 321 -27.31 6.14 -16.12
C ALA A 321 -28.11 4.91 -15.65
N HIS A 322 -27.46 3.72 -15.45
CA HIS A 322 -28.22 2.50 -15.24
C HIS A 322 -28.62 2.29 -13.77
N THR A 323 -27.93 1.51 -13.01
CA THR A 323 -28.43 1.09 -11.71
C THR A 323 -27.34 1.02 -10.66
N GLU A 324 -27.68 1.30 -9.39
CA GLU A 324 -26.79 1.07 -8.25
C GLU A 324 -26.28 -0.38 -8.20
N ASN A 325 -27.11 -1.35 -8.62
CA ASN A 325 -26.75 -2.76 -8.65
C ASN A 325 -25.59 -3.07 -9.62
N GLY A 326 -25.49 -2.36 -10.74
CA GLY A 326 -24.38 -2.51 -11.68
C GLY A 326 -23.06 -1.99 -11.09
N LEU A 327 -23.11 -0.85 -10.41
CA LEU A 327 -21.96 -0.29 -9.69
C LEU A 327 -21.51 -1.23 -8.56
N LEU A 328 -22.45 -1.76 -7.78
CA LEU A 328 -22.20 -2.77 -6.74
C LEU A 328 -21.46 -3.99 -7.29
N LEU A 329 -21.93 -4.55 -8.40
CA LEU A 329 -21.29 -5.70 -9.05
C LEU A 329 -19.87 -5.33 -9.53
N GLY A 330 -19.71 -4.17 -10.16
CA GLY A 330 -18.41 -3.69 -10.61
C GLY A 330 -17.40 -3.56 -9.48
N LEU A 331 -17.79 -2.95 -8.36
CA LEU A 331 -16.93 -2.77 -7.19
C LEU A 331 -16.64 -4.11 -6.48
N LEU A 332 -17.61 -5.00 -6.36
CA LEU A 332 -17.40 -6.34 -5.81
C LEU A 332 -16.38 -7.13 -6.63
N LEU A 333 -16.50 -7.13 -7.95
CA LEU A 333 -15.54 -7.79 -8.83
C LEU A 333 -14.15 -7.13 -8.78
N SER A 334 -14.09 -5.80 -8.71
CA SER A 334 -12.84 -5.05 -8.57
C SER A 334 -12.13 -5.41 -7.26
N GLY A 335 -12.83 -5.40 -6.12
CA GLY A 335 -12.28 -5.76 -4.82
C GLY A 335 -11.77 -7.21 -4.77
N ALA A 336 -12.55 -8.13 -5.36
CA ALA A 336 -12.16 -9.52 -5.52
C ALA A 336 -10.88 -9.66 -6.37
N GLY A 337 -10.81 -8.95 -7.50
CA GLY A 337 -9.68 -8.97 -8.42
C GLY A 337 -8.41 -8.37 -7.80
N ILE A 338 -8.52 -7.18 -7.18
CA ILE A 338 -7.43 -6.48 -6.50
C ILE A 338 -6.81 -7.39 -5.44
N SER A 339 -7.62 -7.94 -4.53
CA SER A 339 -7.13 -8.73 -3.42
C SER A 339 -6.54 -10.06 -3.87
N THR A 340 -7.18 -10.75 -4.82
CA THR A 340 -6.67 -12.00 -5.40
C THR A 340 -5.32 -11.79 -6.08
N LEU A 341 -5.20 -10.73 -6.88
CA LEU A 341 -3.96 -10.40 -7.60
C LEU A 341 -2.86 -9.92 -6.64
N ALA A 342 -3.20 -9.13 -5.61
CA ALA A 342 -2.23 -8.72 -4.59
C ALA A 342 -1.59 -9.92 -3.91
N VAL A 343 -2.37 -10.92 -3.47
CA VAL A 343 -1.85 -12.15 -2.86
C VAL A 343 -0.89 -12.87 -3.80
N TYR A 344 -1.25 -13.01 -5.09
CA TYR A 344 -0.38 -13.61 -6.09
C TYR A 344 0.93 -12.84 -6.26
N LEU A 345 0.87 -11.52 -6.39
CA LEU A 345 2.04 -10.68 -6.60
C LEU A 345 2.99 -10.71 -5.39
N PHE A 346 2.47 -10.58 -4.17
CA PHE A 346 3.27 -10.74 -2.96
C PHE A 346 3.91 -12.14 -2.90
N TYR A 347 3.16 -13.20 -3.21
CA TYR A 347 3.71 -14.55 -3.26
C TYR A 347 4.82 -14.68 -4.32
N ALA A 348 4.64 -14.12 -5.52
CA ALA A 348 5.62 -14.16 -6.61
C ALA A 348 6.95 -13.48 -6.22
N VAL A 349 6.89 -12.38 -5.47
CA VAL A 349 8.08 -11.70 -4.92
C VAL A 349 8.90 -12.64 -4.03
N PHE A 350 8.24 -13.47 -3.22
CA PHE A 350 8.92 -14.35 -2.26
C PHE A 350 9.28 -15.73 -2.82
N HIS A 351 8.78 -16.06 -4.01
CA HIS A 351 9.03 -17.36 -4.61
C HIS A 351 10.48 -17.51 -5.05
N GLY A 352 11.16 -18.54 -4.55
CA GLY A 352 12.57 -18.79 -4.86
C GLY A 352 13.58 -17.84 -4.20
N VAL A 353 13.14 -17.04 -3.23
CA VAL A 353 14.02 -16.18 -2.43
C VAL A 353 14.62 -16.97 -1.27
N SER A 354 15.92 -16.80 -1.02
CA SER A 354 16.59 -17.42 0.12
C SER A 354 16.08 -16.86 1.46
N PRO A 355 16.12 -17.61 2.56
CA PRO A 355 15.67 -17.15 3.88
C PRO A 355 16.35 -15.84 4.32
N VAL A 356 17.63 -15.66 4.00
CA VAL A 356 18.41 -14.46 4.34
C VAL A 356 17.90 -13.20 3.58
N GLN A 357 17.42 -13.39 2.36
CA GLN A 357 16.93 -12.29 1.53
C GLN A 357 15.45 -11.96 1.79
N LEU A 358 14.70 -12.83 2.48
CA LEU A 358 13.26 -12.66 2.71
C LEU A 358 12.94 -11.35 3.40
N THR A 359 13.74 -10.92 4.35
CA THR A 359 13.54 -9.67 5.09
C THR A 359 13.63 -8.45 4.17
N VAL A 360 14.70 -8.36 3.37
CA VAL A 360 14.91 -7.25 2.43
C VAL A 360 13.83 -7.23 1.36
N VAL A 361 13.53 -8.39 0.80
CA VAL A 361 12.52 -8.53 -0.27
C VAL A 361 11.11 -8.26 0.27
N GLY A 362 10.81 -8.67 1.51
CA GLY A 362 9.56 -8.36 2.20
C GLY A 362 9.37 -6.86 2.39
N GLY A 363 10.42 -6.20 2.87
CA GLY A 363 10.40 -4.75 3.00
C GLY A 363 10.25 -4.01 1.68
N LEU A 364 10.94 -4.47 0.63
CA LEU A 364 10.78 -3.90 -0.71
C LEU A 364 9.35 -4.07 -1.24
N ALA A 365 8.70 -5.21 -1.00
CA ALA A 365 7.33 -5.45 -1.44
C ALA A 365 6.35 -4.50 -0.73
N VAL A 366 6.50 -4.32 0.58
CA VAL A 366 5.68 -3.39 1.36
C VAL A 366 5.97 -1.94 0.96
N THR A 367 7.24 -1.58 0.73
CA THR A 367 7.64 -0.25 0.23
C THR A 367 7.08 0.02 -1.17
N ALA A 368 7.12 -0.95 -2.07
CA ALA A 368 6.54 -0.86 -3.41
C ALA A 368 5.02 -0.60 -3.35
N SER A 369 4.32 -1.29 -2.44
CA SER A 369 2.89 -1.07 -2.18
C SER A 369 2.62 0.34 -1.67
N ALA A 370 3.37 0.80 -0.67
CA ALA A 370 3.20 2.14 -0.11
C ALA A 370 3.53 3.23 -1.13
N LEU A 371 4.62 3.06 -1.90
CA LEU A 371 5.00 4.00 -2.95
C LEU A 371 3.90 4.13 -4.02
N GLY A 372 3.34 3.01 -4.47
CA GLY A 372 2.22 3.01 -5.40
C GLY A 372 1.01 3.74 -4.86
N ALA A 373 0.64 3.49 -3.59
CA ALA A 373 -0.48 4.14 -2.94
C ALA A 373 -0.27 5.68 -2.84
N VAL A 374 0.91 6.11 -2.41
CA VAL A 374 1.27 7.54 -2.29
C VAL A 374 1.25 8.24 -3.65
N LEU A 375 1.84 7.63 -4.68
CA LEU A 375 1.82 8.18 -6.04
C LEU A 375 0.40 8.27 -6.60
N GLY A 376 -0.43 7.24 -6.37
CA GLY A 376 -1.83 7.24 -6.80
C GLY A 376 -2.64 8.35 -6.13
N GLU A 377 -2.44 8.54 -4.83
CA GLU A 377 -3.09 9.58 -4.05
C GLU A 377 -2.70 10.99 -4.54
N PHE A 378 -1.41 11.25 -4.77
CA PHE A 378 -0.96 12.56 -5.26
C PHE A 378 -1.50 12.89 -6.64
N VAL A 379 -1.46 11.92 -7.56
CA VAL A 379 -2.02 12.13 -8.91
C VAL A 379 -3.53 12.35 -8.84
N ARG A 380 -4.22 11.64 -7.95
CA ARG A 380 -5.65 11.83 -7.71
C ARG A 380 -5.96 13.22 -7.17
N GLN A 381 -5.24 13.68 -6.14
CA GLN A 381 -5.45 15.01 -5.55
C GLN A 381 -5.23 16.10 -6.59
N ARG A 382 -4.18 15.98 -7.40
CA ARG A 382 -3.91 16.92 -8.49
C ARG A 382 -5.03 16.91 -9.53
N ALA A 383 -5.50 15.74 -9.94
CA ALA A 383 -6.61 15.61 -10.87
C ALA A 383 -7.93 16.24 -10.33
N GLN A 384 -8.16 16.14 -9.01
CA GLN A 384 -9.34 16.77 -8.36
C GLN A 384 -9.26 18.29 -8.33
N VAL A 385 -8.08 18.88 -8.10
CA VAL A 385 -7.88 20.33 -8.17
C VAL A 385 -8.22 20.84 -9.57
N ASP A 386 -7.75 20.16 -10.61
CA ASP A 386 -8.07 20.48 -11.99
C ASP A 386 -9.56 20.32 -12.31
N LEU A 387 -10.26 19.39 -11.68
CA LEU A 387 -11.71 19.20 -11.77
C LEU A 387 -12.49 20.40 -11.25
N LEU A 388 -12.08 20.95 -10.10
CA LEU A 388 -12.71 22.11 -9.48
C LEU A 388 -12.45 23.41 -10.27
N THR A 389 -11.33 23.51 -10.96
CA THR A 389 -10.96 24.67 -11.79
C THR A 389 -11.55 24.63 -13.21
N GLY A 390 -12.25 23.56 -13.59
CA GLY A 390 -12.94 23.44 -14.88
C GLY A 390 -12.04 23.05 -16.07
N TYR A 391 -10.75 22.76 -15.83
CA TYR A 391 -9.79 22.34 -16.87
C TYR A 391 -9.37 20.87 -16.77
N GLY A 392 -9.87 20.13 -15.76
CA GLY A 392 -9.36 18.83 -15.43
C GLY A 392 -10.01 17.64 -16.12
N LEU A 393 -9.59 16.48 -15.69
CA LEU A 393 -10.05 15.11 -16.04
C LEU A 393 -11.58 14.90 -15.82
N ALA A 394 -12.35 15.99 -15.77
CA ALA A 394 -13.79 16.05 -15.53
C ALA A 394 -14.65 15.25 -16.53
N HIS A 395 -14.04 14.71 -17.59
CA HIS A 395 -14.77 13.84 -18.48
C HIS A 395 -14.66 12.40 -17.97
N PRO A 396 -15.76 11.74 -17.59
CA PRO A 396 -15.77 10.34 -17.19
C PRO A 396 -15.04 9.40 -18.17
N SER A 397 -14.99 9.77 -19.46
CA SER A 397 -14.25 9.05 -20.48
C SER A 397 -12.73 9.10 -20.29
N VAL A 398 -12.15 10.25 -19.94
CA VAL A 398 -10.69 10.38 -19.74
C VAL A 398 -10.25 9.61 -18.52
N PHE A 399 -11.02 9.68 -17.42
CA PHE A 399 -10.79 8.87 -16.24
C PHE A 399 -10.85 7.37 -16.58
N ALA A 400 -11.89 6.95 -17.30
CA ALA A 400 -12.06 5.58 -17.76
C ALA A 400 -10.89 5.09 -18.62
N ASP A 401 -10.39 5.92 -19.55
CA ASP A 401 -9.27 5.60 -20.42
C ASP A 401 -7.98 5.40 -19.60
N ILE A 402 -7.69 6.27 -18.64
CA ILE A 402 -6.51 6.16 -17.77
C ILE A 402 -6.60 4.90 -16.92
N VAL A 403 -7.72 4.67 -16.25
CA VAL A 403 -7.93 3.47 -15.41
C VAL A 403 -7.82 2.20 -16.28
N GLY A 404 -8.43 2.21 -17.48
CA GLY A 404 -8.33 1.12 -18.44
C GLY A 404 -6.88 0.84 -18.86
N LEU A 405 -6.10 1.87 -19.16
CA LEU A 405 -4.68 1.73 -19.50
C LEU A 405 -3.87 1.11 -18.36
N ILE A 406 -4.10 1.55 -17.13
CA ILE A 406 -3.41 1.01 -15.94
C ILE A 406 -3.76 -0.47 -15.74
N VAL A 407 -5.04 -0.84 -15.92
CA VAL A 407 -5.48 -2.24 -15.81
C VAL A 407 -4.83 -3.11 -16.88
N VAL A 408 -4.73 -2.63 -18.13
CA VAL A 408 -4.00 -3.32 -19.19
C VAL A 408 -2.54 -3.51 -18.83
N LEU A 409 -1.88 -2.49 -18.28
CA LEU A 409 -0.49 -2.59 -17.82
C LEU A 409 -0.32 -3.65 -16.73
N ILE A 410 -1.22 -3.70 -15.74
CA ILE A 410 -1.23 -4.73 -14.70
C ILE A 410 -1.39 -6.12 -15.31
N ALA A 411 -2.32 -6.29 -16.24
CA ALA A 411 -2.56 -7.56 -16.92
C ALA A 411 -1.33 -8.03 -17.71
N LEU A 412 -0.65 -7.10 -18.41
CA LEU A 412 0.59 -7.39 -19.12
C LEU A 412 1.72 -7.79 -18.18
N LEU A 413 1.89 -7.09 -17.05
CA LEU A 413 2.90 -7.44 -16.04
C LEU A 413 2.63 -8.79 -15.39
N ALA A 414 1.39 -9.08 -15.01
CA ALA A 414 1.01 -10.39 -14.47
C ALA A 414 1.20 -11.52 -15.50
N GLY A 415 0.85 -11.28 -16.76
CA GLY A 415 1.07 -12.21 -17.86
C GLY A 415 2.56 -12.48 -18.11
N ALA A 416 3.40 -11.44 -18.10
CA ALA A 416 4.85 -11.57 -18.23
C ALA A 416 5.45 -12.39 -17.08
N LEU A 417 5.00 -12.18 -15.84
CA LEU A 417 5.39 -12.97 -14.68
C LEU A 417 5.07 -14.45 -14.87
N LEU A 418 3.86 -14.79 -15.30
CA LEU A 418 3.45 -16.17 -15.57
C LEU A 418 4.30 -16.84 -16.65
N ILE A 419 4.64 -16.12 -17.73
CA ILE A 419 5.49 -16.64 -18.81
C ILE A 419 6.91 -16.95 -18.29
N VAL A 420 7.48 -16.03 -17.51
CA VAL A 420 8.83 -16.21 -16.94
C VAL A 420 8.87 -17.38 -15.95
N GLU A 421 7.84 -17.52 -15.11
CA GLU A 421 7.72 -18.65 -14.18
C GLU A 421 7.62 -20.00 -14.91
N ARG A 422 6.79 -20.09 -15.97
CA ARG A 422 6.64 -21.31 -16.77
C ARG A 422 7.94 -21.72 -17.46
N ARG A 423 8.70 -20.76 -17.99
CA ARG A 423 10.00 -21.06 -18.64
C ARG A 423 11.00 -21.65 -17.65
N ARG A 424 11.03 -21.15 -16.40
CA ARG A 424 11.92 -21.68 -15.35
C ARG A 424 11.53 -23.09 -14.90
N SER A 425 10.25 -23.39 -14.78
CA SER A 425 9.77 -24.73 -14.42
C SER A 425 10.15 -25.75 -15.50
N GLY A 426 9.98 -25.41 -16.78
CA GLY A 426 10.33 -26.31 -17.88
C GLY A 426 11.85 -26.54 -18.09
N SER A 427 12.72 -25.62 -17.63
CA SER A 427 14.17 -25.84 -17.65
C SER A 427 14.63 -26.77 -16.53
N ALA A 428 14.05 -26.65 -15.33
CA ALA A 428 14.35 -27.52 -14.21
C ALA A 428 13.93 -28.99 -14.45
N ASP A 429 12.78 -29.18 -15.12
CA ASP A 429 12.30 -30.53 -15.49
C ASP A 429 13.20 -31.20 -16.55
N ARG A 430 13.81 -30.42 -17.46
CA ARG A 430 14.77 -30.93 -18.45
C ARG A 430 16.11 -31.33 -17.81
N GLU A 431 16.66 -30.50 -16.93
CA GLU A 431 17.89 -30.82 -16.20
C GLU A 431 17.74 -32.06 -15.32
N SER A 432 16.54 -32.31 -14.76
CA SER A 432 16.28 -33.54 -13.99
C SER A 432 16.00 -34.77 -14.84
N ALA A 433 15.68 -34.62 -16.12
CA ALA A 433 15.50 -35.74 -17.05
C ALA A 433 16.82 -36.18 -17.75
N ASP A 434 17.78 -35.24 -17.79
CA ASP A 434 19.11 -35.50 -18.39
C ASP A 434 20.17 -35.97 -17.34
N ALA A 435 19.82 -35.96 -16.03
CA ALA A 435 20.63 -36.43 -14.92
C ALA A 435 20.16 -37.82 -14.43
#